data_e48bebc3bab772295457ae0c9c8101ee
#
_entry.id   e48bebc3bab772295457ae0c9c8101ee
#
_cell.length_a   1.000
_cell.length_b   1.000
_cell.length_c   1.000
_cell.angle_alpha   90.00
_cell.angle_beta   90.00
_cell.angle_gamma   90.00
#
_symmetry.space_group_name_H-M   'P 1'
#
loop_
_entity.id
_entity.type
_entity.pdbx_description
1 polymer ?
#
loop_
_entity_poly.entity_id
_entity_poly.type
_entity_poly.pdbx_seq_one_letter_code
_entity_poly.pdbx_strand_id
1 'polypeptide(L)'
;IGLELDVLPVNNFRMYEKLFPHSEFVDISPMIRKLRSVKSAYEIDLMRKAAELNDSMFAYARQILRPGMVEMEFAGLLEAFLRKREHQGLVRVRSFNNEVFYGHIMAGVNLAVPSCSVGPTGGPGPNASMPQGAGTRVIRENEPVQIDYVGSYKGYIVDQARTFFIGQAGEEFLNVHDLALKIQQAIMEKGKAG
;
A
#
# COMPACT_ATOMS: atom_id res chain seq x y z
N ILE A 1 -22.66 11.71 22.35
CA ILE A 1 -21.83 10.57 21.91
C ILE A 1 -21.11 10.98 20.64
N GLY A 2 -19.75 10.89 20.65
CA GLY A 2 -18.94 11.15 19.46
C GLY A 2 -18.87 9.91 18.58
N LEU A 3 -19.10 10.08 17.27
CA LEU A 3 -19.00 9.02 16.26
C LEU A 3 -18.21 9.52 15.05
N GLU A 4 -17.50 8.62 14.39
CA GLU A 4 -16.84 8.93 13.10
C GLU A 4 -17.84 8.76 11.96
N LEU A 5 -18.64 9.81 11.71
CA LEU A 5 -19.78 9.75 10.79
C LEU A 5 -19.37 9.67 9.32
N ASP A 6 -18.13 9.99 8.97
CA ASP A 6 -17.61 9.89 7.62
C ASP A 6 -17.30 8.43 7.20
N VAL A 7 -17.29 7.49 8.14
CA VAL A 7 -17.06 6.06 7.86
C VAL A 7 -18.12 5.14 8.44
N LEU A 8 -18.97 5.61 9.35
CA LEU A 8 -20.00 4.81 9.98
C LEU A 8 -21.18 4.57 9.01
N PRO A 9 -21.58 3.32 8.70
CA PRO A 9 -22.77 3.07 7.89
C PRO A 9 -24.02 3.66 8.50
N VAL A 10 -24.87 4.26 7.66
CA VAL A 10 -26.09 4.95 8.11
C VAL A 10 -27.04 4.05 8.90
N ASN A 11 -27.12 2.76 8.57
CA ASN A 11 -27.97 1.85 9.34
C ASN A 11 -27.45 1.58 10.75
N ASN A 12 -26.12 1.58 10.93
CA ASN A 12 -25.50 1.48 12.24
C ASN A 12 -25.76 2.74 13.06
N PHE A 13 -25.64 3.91 12.44
CA PHE A 13 -25.98 5.19 13.07
C PHE A 13 -27.45 5.19 13.57
N ARG A 14 -28.40 4.82 12.71
CA ARG A 14 -29.82 4.71 13.10
C ARG A 14 -30.09 3.69 14.21
N MET A 15 -29.28 2.64 14.29
CA MET A 15 -29.35 1.68 15.39
C MET A 15 -28.91 2.34 16.71
N TYR A 16 -27.83 3.12 16.69
CA TYR A 16 -27.35 3.85 17.87
C TYR A 16 -28.36 4.91 18.35
N GLU A 17 -29.02 5.63 17.44
CA GLU A 17 -30.10 6.56 17.78
C GLU A 17 -31.23 5.87 18.56
N LYS A 18 -31.61 4.65 18.19
CA LYS A 18 -32.62 3.86 18.89
C LYS A 18 -32.13 3.34 20.25
N LEU A 19 -30.87 2.96 20.35
CA LEU A 19 -30.27 2.44 21.60
C LEU A 19 -30.03 3.54 22.63
N PHE A 20 -29.75 4.76 22.19
CA PHE A 20 -29.45 5.92 23.04
C PHE A 20 -30.35 7.12 22.73
N PRO A 21 -31.68 6.99 22.93
CA PRO A 21 -32.66 7.97 22.47
C PRO A 21 -32.58 9.34 23.15
N HIS A 22 -31.85 9.45 24.26
CA HIS A 22 -31.63 10.68 25.00
C HIS A 22 -30.23 11.28 24.82
N SER A 23 -29.46 10.77 23.87
CA SER A 23 -28.09 11.22 23.59
C SER A 23 -28.04 12.10 22.36
N GLU A 24 -27.24 13.14 22.41
CA GLU A 24 -26.82 13.89 21.23
C GLU A 24 -25.65 13.19 20.56
N PHE A 25 -25.69 13.06 19.23
CA PHE A 25 -24.62 12.48 18.41
C PHE A 25 -23.85 13.57 17.68
N VAL A 26 -22.53 13.55 17.80
CA VAL A 26 -21.64 14.55 17.22
C VAL A 26 -20.61 13.85 16.33
N ASP A 27 -20.36 14.41 15.15
CA ASP A 27 -19.28 13.95 14.27
C ASP A 27 -17.90 14.35 14.83
N ILE A 28 -17.11 13.37 15.23
CA ILE A 28 -15.74 13.56 15.70
C ILE A 28 -14.68 13.18 14.68
N SER A 29 -15.07 12.85 13.43
CA SER A 29 -14.15 12.46 12.37
C SER A 29 -13.01 13.45 12.14
N PRO A 30 -13.26 14.79 12.09
CA PRO A 30 -12.18 15.76 11.92
C PRO A 30 -11.20 15.77 13.09
N MET A 31 -11.71 15.61 14.32
CA MET A 31 -10.87 15.56 15.54
C MET A 31 -9.95 14.35 15.54
N ILE A 32 -10.49 13.17 15.22
CA ILE A 32 -9.72 11.92 15.15
C ILE A 32 -8.65 12.02 14.05
N ARG A 33 -8.98 12.56 12.87
CA ARG A 33 -8.00 12.78 11.82
C ARG A 33 -6.88 13.72 12.23
N LYS A 34 -7.22 14.83 12.90
CA LYS A 34 -6.24 15.79 13.41
C LYS A 34 -5.33 15.15 14.48
N LEU A 35 -5.89 14.39 15.40
CA LEU A 35 -5.11 13.67 16.43
C LEU A 35 -4.13 12.69 15.80
N ARG A 36 -4.58 11.94 14.78
CA ARG A 36 -3.76 10.94 14.08
C ARG A 36 -2.73 11.54 13.12
N SER A 37 -2.85 12.81 12.72
CA SER A 37 -1.93 13.44 11.76
C SER A 37 -0.53 13.65 12.35
N VAL A 38 -0.42 13.92 13.65
CA VAL A 38 0.84 14.12 14.36
C VAL A 38 1.16 12.87 15.17
N LYS A 39 2.27 12.21 14.84
CA LYS A 39 2.70 10.97 15.48
C LYS A 39 3.61 11.25 16.67
N SER A 40 3.43 10.52 17.74
CA SER A 40 4.37 10.48 18.87
C SER A 40 5.68 9.80 18.49
N ALA A 41 6.73 9.95 19.30
CA ALA A 41 8.00 9.26 19.08
C ALA A 41 7.84 7.74 19.04
N TYR A 42 6.98 7.18 19.90
CA TYR A 42 6.66 5.74 19.90
C TYR A 42 6.02 5.29 18.58
N GLU A 43 5.06 6.04 18.05
CA GLU A 43 4.41 5.74 16.76
C GLU A 43 5.39 5.83 15.60
N ILE A 44 6.28 6.84 15.60
CA ILE A 44 7.35 6.98 14.60
C ILE A 44 8.29 5.77 14.62
N ASP A 45 8.64 5.25 15.80
CA ASP A 45 9.49 4.06 15.90
C ASP A 45 8.81 2.80 15.34
N LEU A 46 7.50 2.66 15.51
CA LEU A 46 6.75 1.58 14.86
C LEU A 46 6.70 1.73 13.34
N MET A 47 6.54 2.96 12.84
CA MET A 47 6.60 3.24 11.39
C MET A 47 7.99 2.97 10.82
N ARG A 48 9.07 3.30 11.53
CA ARG A 48 10.44 2.94 11.11
C ARG A 48 10.62 1.44 10.98
N LYS A 49 10.12 0.65 11.95
CA LYS A 49 10.15 -0.82 11.87
C LYS A 49 9.34 -1.35 10.70
N ALA A 50 8.20 -0.74 10.39
CA ALA A 50 7.43 -1.10 9.20
C ALA A 50 8.21 -0.79 7.90
N ALA A 51 8.95 0.33 7.84
CA ALA A 51 9.80 0.67 6.71
C ALA A 51 10.99 -0.31 6.56
N GLU A 52 11.70 -0.62 7.65
CA GLU A 52 12.80 -1.59 7.66
C GLU A 52 12.33 -2.99 7.18
N LEU A 53 11.12 -3.37 7.54
CA LEU A 53 10.51 -4.62 7.07
C LEU A 53 10.35 -4.62 5.55
N ASN A 54 9.82 -3.53 4.96
CA ASN A 54 9.71 -3.39 3.51
C ASN A 54 11.09 -3.33 2.82
N ASP A 55 12.04 -2.59 3.38
CA ASP A 55 13.39 -2.54 2.81
C ASP A 55 14.04 -3.94 2.75
N SER A 56 13.84 -4.75 3.80
CA SER A 56 14.30 -6.15 3.81
C SER A 56 13.59 -7.01 2.76
N MET A 57 12.30 -6.75 2.51
CA MET A 57 11.54 -7.43 1.47
C MET A 57 12.02 -7.03 0.07
N PHE A 58 12.32 -5.76 -0.20
CA PHE A 58 12.89 -5.35 -1.48
C PHE A 58 14.28 -5.96 -1.73
N ALA A 59 15.12 -6.05 -0.69
CA ALA A 59 16.39 -6.75 -0.79
C ALA A 59 16.21 -8.25 -1.12
N TYR A 60 15.22 -8.90 -0.50
CA TYR A 60 14.87 -10.28 -0.80
C TYR A 60 14.29 -10.43 -2.21
N ALA A 61 13.41 -9.53 -2.63
CA ALA A 61 12.84 -9.51 -3.97
C ALA A 61 13.93 -9.51 -5.05
N ARG A 62 14.96 -8.67 -4.87
CA ARG A 62 16.13 -8.63 -5.79
C ARG A 62 16.87 -9.96 -5.90
N GLN A 63 16.89 -10.75 -4.83
CA GLN A 63 17.59 -12.04 -4.80
C GLN A 63 16.80 -13.15 -5.52
N ILE A 64 15.47 -13.11 -5.44
CA ILE A 64 14.62 -14.20 -5.91
C ILE A 64 13.96 -13.94 -7.27
N LEU A 65 13.81 -12.68 -7.69
CA LEU A 65 13.17 -12.32 -8.94
C LEU A 65 13.91 -12.96 -10.13
N ARG A 66 13.18 -13.73 -10.96
CA ARG A 66 13.69 -14.45 -12.14
C ARG A 66 12.70 -14.33 -13.30
N PRO A 67 13.18 -14.35 -14.55
CA PRO A 67 12.29 -14.48 -15.69
C PRO A 67 11.61 -15.86 -15.66
N GLY A 68 10.38 -15.92 -16.13
CA GLY A 68 9.56 -17.13 -16.12
C GLY A 68 8.69 -17.32 -14.87
N MET A 69 8.90 -16.56 -13.80
CA MET A 69 8.00 -16.56 -12.65
C MET A 69 6.64 -15.95 -13.04
N VAL A 70 5.58 -16.43 -12.41
CA VAL A 70 4.26 -15.77 -12.48
C VAL A 70 4.19 -14.67 -11.43
N GLU A 71 3.57 -13.53 -11.75
CA GLU A 71 3.41 -12.41 -10.79
C GLU A 71 2.86 -12.88 -9.44
N MET A 72 1.83 -13.73 -9.46
CA MET A 72 1.20 -14.26 -8.26
C MET A 72 2.12 -15.19 -7.45
N GLU A 73 2.96 -15.98 -8.11
CA GLU A 73 4.00 -16.80 -7.46
C GLU A 73 5.02 -15.91 -6.76
N PHE A 74 5.49 -14.88 -7.45
CA PHE A 74 6.44 -13.94 -6.89
C PHE A 74 5.84 -13.18 -5.71
N ALA A 75 4.58 -12.73 -5.81
CA ALA A 75 3.83 -12.12 -4.71
C ALA A 75 3.78 -13.04 -3.48
N GLY A 76 3.38 -14.29 -3.67
CA GLY A 76 3.28 -15.26 -2.56
C GLY A 76 4.61 -15.49 -1.83
N LEU A 77 5.75 -15.47 -2.55
CA LEU A 77 7.08 -15.57 -1.94
C LEU A 77 7.42 -14.34 -1.07
N LEU A 78 7.10 -13.14 -1.55
CA LEU A 78 7.30 -11.90 -0.79
C LEU A 78 6.37 -11.81 0.42
N GLU A 79 5.12 -12.20 0.28
CA GLU A 79 4.15 -12.27 1.37
C GLU A 79 4.59 -13.26 2.45
N ALA A 80 5.04 -14.45 2.06
CA ALA A 80 5.59 -15.44 2.98
C ALA A 80 6.83 -14.91 3.72
N PHE A 81 7.69 -14.16 3.03
CA PHE A 81 8.85 -13.51 3.64
C PHE A 81 8.45 -12.48 4.69
N LEU A 82 7.48 -11.62 4.37
CA LEU A 82 6.94 -10.60 5.26
C LEU A 82 6.23 -11.21 6.47
N ARG A 83 5.40 -12.26 6.27
CA ARG A 83 4.69 -12.96 7.35
C ARG A 83 5.64 -13.59 8.36
N LYS A 84 6.74 -14.17 7.92
CA LYS A 84 7.79 -14.71 8.81
C LYS A 84 8.47 -13.66 9.67
N ARG A 85 8.26 -12.36 9.35
CA ARG A 85 8.85 -11.19 10.02
C ARG A 85 7.80 -10.30 10.69
N GLU A 86 6.73 -10.88 11.16
CA GLU A 86 5.66 -10.23 11.94
C GLU A 86 4.77 -9.26 11.16
N HIS A 87 4.82 -9.25 9.81
CA HIS A 87 3.81 -8.51 9.06
C HIS A 87 2.42 -9.09 9.34
N GLN A 88 1.46 -8.22 9.65
CA GLN A 88 0.11 -8.64 10.05
C GLN A 88 -0.73 -9.30 8.95
N GLY A 89 -0.33 -9.20 7.67
CA GLY A 89 -0.97 -9.86 6.53
C GLY A 89 -2.07 -9.06 5.87
N LEU A 90 -2.66 -8.14 6.58
CA LEU A 90 -3.71 -7.24 6.12
C LEU A 90 -3.34 -5.81 6.49
N VAL A 91 -3.84 -4.85 5.73
CA VAL A 91 -3.72 -3.43 6.03
C VAL A 91 -5.11 -2.88 6.26
N ARG A 92 -5.37 -2.42 7.49
CA ARG A 92 -6.61 -1.72 7.79
C ARG A 92 -6.57 -0.32 7.25
N VAL A 93 -7.55 0.01 6.46
CA VAL A 93 -7.76 1.38 5.97
C VAL A 93 -8.88 2.05 6.75
N ARG A 94 -8.91 3.38 6.68
CA ARG A 94 -9.96 4.17 7.35
C ARG A 94 -11.27 4.07 6.55
N SER A 95 -11.95 2.97 6.74
CA SER A 95 -13.29 2.69 6.21
C SER A 95 -13.91 1.61 7.10
N PHE A 96 -15.23 1.52 7.10
CA PHE A 96 -15.92 0.55 7.96
C PHE A 96 -15.68 -0.88 7.46
N ASN A 97 -15.06 -1.71 8.33
CA ASN A 97 -14.74 -3.12 8.05
C ASN A 97 -13.99 -3.34 6.72
N ASN A 98 -13.16 -2.37 6.32
CA ASN A 98 -12.39 -2.47 5.09
C ASN A 98 -10.92 -2.76 5.41
N GLU A 99 -10.40 -3.78 4.74
CA GLU A 99 -9.03 -4.21 4.80
C GLU A 99 -8.51 -4.43 3.39
N VAL A 100 -7.26 -4.05 3.14
CA VAL A 100 -6.59 -4.30 1.87
C VAL A 100 -5.47 -5.31 2.06
N PHE A 101 -5.11 -5.98 1.00
CA PHE A 101 -3.98 -6.89 0.97
C PHE A 101 -2.65 -6.12 0.97
N TYR A 102 -1.52 -6.84 0.86
CA TYR A 102 -0.17 -6.26 0.95
C TYR A 102 0.12 -5.14 -0.05
N GLY A 103 -0.44 -5.20 -1.24
CA GLY A 103 -0.22 -4.25 -2.31
C GLY A 103 -0.08 -4.92 -3.68
N HIS A 104 0.52 -4.22 -4.63
CA HIS A 104 0.53 -4.62 -6.02
C HIS A 104 1.89 -5.15 -6.46
N ILE A 105 1.89 -6.23 -7.24
CA ILE A 105 3.02 -6.65 -8.07
C ILE A 105 2.53 -6.71 -9.50
N MET A 106 3.21 -6.01 -10.38
CA MET A 106 2.83 -5.87 -11.78
C MET A 106 4.08 -5.93 -12.66
N ALA A 107 4.00 -6.63 -13.79
CA ALA A 107 5.09 -6.74 -14.74
C ALA A 107 4.65 -6.27 -16.14
N GLY A 108 5.54 -5.57 -16.85
CA GLY A 108 5.35 -5.13 -18.23
C GLY A 108 4.04 -4.38 -18.43
N VAL A 109 3.21 -4.82 -19.37
CA VAL A 109 1.95 -4.15 -19.74
C VAL A 109 0.93 -4.10 -18.61
N ASN A 110 1.04 -4.94 -17.58
CA ASN A 110 0.13 -4.91 -16.44
C ASN A 110 0.28 -3.61 -15.62
N LEU A 111 1.44 -2.93 -15.69
CA LEU A 111 1.64 -1.62 -15.07
C LEU A 111 0.78 -0.51 -15.68
N ALA A 112 0.32 -0.70 -16.92
CA ALA A 112 -0.55 0.27 -17.60
C ALA A 112 -2.05 0.09 -17.26
N VAL A 113 -2.40 -0.93 -16.48
CA VAL A 113 -3.79 -1.16 -16.07
C VAL A 113 -4.11 -0.29 -14.85
N PRO A 114 -5.11 0.61 -14.94
CA PRO A 114 -5.46 1.50 -13.84
C PRO A 114 -6.03 0.71 -12.65
N SER A 115 -5.83 1.25 -11.45
CA SER A 115 -6.44 0.70 -10.24
C SER A 115 -7.95 0.93 -10.22
N CYS A 116 -8.68 -0.05 -9.70
CA CYS A 116 -10.10 0.10 -9.38
C CYS A 116 -10.35 0.71 -7.98
N SER A 117 -9.29 0.95 -7.21
CA SER A 117 -9.35 1.42 -5.82
C SER A 117 -8.48 2.67 -5.64
N VAL A 118 -7.51 2.62 -4.74
CA VAL A 118 -6.64 3.75 -4.39
C VAL A 118 -5.31 3.59 -5.13
N GLY A 119 -4.91 4.59 -5.87
CA GLY A 119 -3.65 4.58 -6.61
C GLY A 119 -3.85 4.59 -8.13
N PRO A 120 -2.83 5.05 -8.88
CA PRO A 120 -2.93 5.24 -10.32
C PRO A 120 -2.92 3.90 -11.10
N THR A 121 -2.19 2.91 -10.65
CA THR A 121 -2.05 1.60 -11.28
C THR A 121 -2.35 0.48 -10.29
N GLY A 122 -2.92 -0.60 -10.75
CA GLY A 122 -3.29 -1.72 -9.89
C GLY A 122 -3.10 -3.10 -10.52
N GLY A 123 -2.88 -3.14 -11.82
CA GLY A 123 -2.85 -4.38 -12.58
C GLY A 123 -4.22 -5.02 -12.77
N PRO A 124 -4.34 -6.07 -13.58
CA PRO A 124 -5.61 -6.74 -13.84
C PRO A 124 -6.05 -7.67 -12.71
N GLY A 125 -5.16 -8.00 -11.78
CA GLY A 125 -5.40 -9.00 -10.74
C GLY A 125 -5.61 -10.42 -11.27
N PRO A 126 -5.97 -11.35 -10.40
CA PRO A 126 -6.17 -12.75 -10.76
C PRO A 126 -7.48 -13.00 -11.50
N ASN A 127 -8.52 -12.20 -11.28
CA ASN A 127 -9.85 -12.37 -11.90
C ASN A 127 -10.75 -11.15 -11.60
N ALA A 128 -11.95 -11.16 -12.18
CA ALA A 128 -12.92 -10.05 -12.07
C ALA A 128 -13.43 -9.77 -10.65
N SER A 129 -13.36 -10.71 -9.72
CA SER A 129 -13.71 -10.47 -8.31
C SER A 129 -12.56 -9.86 -7.50
N MET A 130 -11.34 -9.91 -8.01
CA MET A 130 -10.15 -9.25 -7.46
C MET A 130 -9.38 -8.58 -8.60
N PRO A 131 -9.89 -7.46 -9.16
CA PRO A 131 -9.39 -6.83 -10.37
C PRO A 131 -8.21 -5.89 -10.07
N GLN A 132 -7.27 -6.32 -9.24
CA GLN A 132 -6.05 -5.59 -8.90
C GLN A 132 -5.00 -6.52 -8.25
N GLY A 133 -3.75 -6.08 -8.26
CA GLY A 133 -2.63 -6.85 -7.72
C GLY A 133 -2.03 -7.83 -8.72
N ALA A 134 -1.24 -8.75 -8.18
CA ALA A 134 -0.56 -9.76 -8.96
C ALA A 134 -1.54 -10.69 -9.69
N GLY A 135 -1.28 -10.90 -10.97
CA GLY A 135 -2.08 -11.77 -11.82
C GLY A 135 -1.33 -13.03 -12.27
N THR A 136 -1.83 -13.63 -13.34
CA THR A 136 -1.27 -14.84 -13.95
C THR A 136 -0.21 -14.55 -15.02
N ARG A 137 0.18 -13.28 -15.20
CA ARG A 137 1.20 -12.91 -16.17
C ARG A 137 2.56 -13.49 -15.80
N VAL A 138 3.26 -14.00 -16.81
CA VAL A 138 4.65 -14.43 -16.68
C VAL A 138 5.58 -13.23 -16.82
N ILE A 139 6.46 -13.05 -15.85
CA ILE A 139 7.49 -12.00 -15.82
C ILE A 139 8.57 -12.33 -16.85
N ARG A 140 8.96 -11.34 -17.63
CA ARG A 140 9.94 -11.48 -18.72
C ARG A 140 11.18 -10.64 -18.48
N GLU A 141 12.22 -10.89 -19.24
CA GLU A 141 13.40 -10.01 -19.29
C GLU A 141 13.08 -8.69 -20.00
N ASN A 142 13.84 -7.66 -19.64
CA ASN A 142 13.81 -6.33 -20.25
C ASN A 142 12.45 -5.62 -20.15
N GLU A 143 11.64 -5.98 -19.17
CA GLU A 143 10.41 -5.27 -18.82
C GLU A 143 10.43 -4.82 -17.36
N PRO A 144 9.74 -3.72 -17.02
CA PRO A 144 9.64 -3.27 -15.62
C PRO A 144 8.81 -4.26 -14.80
N VAL A 145 9.27 -4.50 -13.58
CA VAL A 145 8.52 -5.20 -12.53
C VAL A 145 8.39 -4.27 -11.34
N GLN A 146 7.19 -3.80 -11.06
CA GLN A 146 6.91 -2.93 -9.92
C GLN A 146 6.39 -3.75 -8.75
N ILE A 147 6.95 -3.46 -7.59
CA ILE A 147 6.45 -3.90 -6.29
C ILE A 147 6.00 -2.64 -5.56
N ASP A 148 4.73 -2.57 -5.22
CA ASP A 148 4.09 -1.48 -4.51
C ASP A 148 3.40 -2.09 -3.28
N TYR A 149 4.15 -2.18 -2.17
CA TYR A 149 3.74 -2.92 -0.98
C TYR A 149 3.75 -2.07 0.27
N VAL A 150 2.76 -2.30 1.10
CA VAL A 150 2.63 -1.70 2.41
C VAL A 150 3.37 -2.55 3.45
N GLY A 151 4.38 -1.97 4.07
CA GLY A 151 4.98 -2.50 5.30
C GLY A 151 4.04 -2.27 6.48
N SER A 152 3.86 -3.29 7.30
CA SER A 152 2.98 -3.17 8.46
C SER A 152 3.60 -3.82 9.69
N TYR A 153 3.69 -3.04 10.78
CA TYR A 153 4.19 -3.51 12.06
C TYR A 153 3.33 -2.95 13.21
N LYS A 154 2.72 -3.85 13.99
CA LYS A 154 1.85 -3.50 15.13
C LYS A 154 0.79 -2.45 14.82
N GLY A 155 0.17 -2.54 13.64
CA GLY A 155 -0.89 -1.65 13.20
C GLY A 155 -0.44 -0.33 12.54
N TYR A 156 0.86 -0.03 12.53
CA TYR A 156 1.43 1.11 11.80
C TYR A 156 1.93 0.67 10.44
N ILE A 157 1.73 1.52 9.45
CA ILE A 157 1.96 1.19 8.04
C ILE A 157 2.90 2.20 7.38
N VAL A 158 3.66 1.71 6.41
CA VAL A 158 4.48 2.51 5.49
C VAL A 158 4.29 1.98 4.08
N ASP A 159 3.94 2.85 3.17
CA ASP A 159 3.74 2.54 1.78
C ASP A 159 5.01 2.82 0.97
N GLN A 160 5.47 1.84 0.19
CA GLN A 160 6.71 1.96 -0.57
C GLN A 160 6.61 1.19 -1.90
N ALA A 161 7.05 1.84 -2.97
CA ALA A 161 7.16 1.21 -4.28
C ALA A 161 8.61 1.15 -4.76
N ARG A 162 8.95 0.10 -5.50
CA ARG A 162 10.23 -0.07 -6.20
C ARG A 162 10.00 -0.74 -7.54
N THR A 163 10.76 -0.29 -8.55
CA THR A 163 10.76 -0.88 -9.88
C THR A 163 12.06 -1.63 -10.12
N PHE A 164 11.93 -2.85 -10.60
CA PHE A 164 13.03 -3.75 -10.94
C PHE A 164 13.03 -4.06 -12.44
N PHE A 165 14.19 -4.42 -12.94
CA PHE A 165 14.38 -4.98 -14.28
C PHE A 165 15.21 -6.25 -14.18
N ILE A 166 14.85 -7.26 -14.98
CA ILE A 166 15.69 -8.42 -15.24
C ILE A 166 16.35 -8.17 -16.59
N GLY A 167 17.68 -8.06 -16.63
CA GLY A 167 18.41 -7.67 -17.86
C GLY A 167 18.61 -6.17 -17.96
N GLN A 168 18.29 -5.57 -19.10
CA GLN A 168 18.55 -4.16 -19.37
C GLN A 168 17.27 -3.31 -19.36
N ALA A 169 17.32 -2.19 -18.65
CA ALA A 169 16.31 -1.15 -18.77
C ALA A 169 16.63 -0.29 -20.01
N GLY A 170 15.65 -0.06 -20.88
CA GLY A 170 15.79 0.85 -22.02
C GLY A 170 16.03 2.30 -21.56
N GLU A 171 16.70 3.11 -22.39
CA GLU A 171 17.00 4.52 -22.09
C GLU A 171 15.75 5.34 -21.72
N GLU A 172 14.63 5.05 -22.35
CA GLU A 172 13.35 5.71 -22.05
C GLU A 172 12.96 5.55 -20.57
N PHE A 173 13.05 4.33 -20.03
CA PHE A 173 12.76 4.05 -18.62
C PHE A 173 13.76 4.72 -17.69
N LEU A 174 15.05 4.74 -18.04
CA LEU A 174 16.08 5.41 -17.25
C LEU A 174 15.87 6.91 -17.19
N ASN A 175 15.52 7.54 -18.30
CA ASN A 175 15.24 8.97 -18.35
C ASN A 175 14.02 9.37 -17.51
N VAL A 176 12.94 8.57 -17.56
CA VAL A 176 11.74 8.78 -16.71
C VAL A 176 12.07 8.56 -15.24
N HIS A 177 12.87 7.55 -14.91
CA HIS A 177 13.32 7.29 -13.55
C HIS A 177 14.13 8.46 -12.98
N ASP A 178 15.09 8.99 -13.75
CA ASP A 178 15.89 10.17 -13.35
C ASP A 178 15.02 11.41 -13.11
N LEU A 179 13.98 11.60 -13.92
CA LEU A 179 13.01 12.67 -13.69
C LEU A 179 12.24 12.46 -12.39
N ALA A 180 11.79 11.22 -12.10
CA ALA A 180 11.11 10.89 -10.87
C ALA A 180 11.99 11.14 -9.63
N LEU A 181 13.27 10.79 -9.68
CA LEU A 181 14.24 11.07 -8.60
C LEU A 181 14.41 12.58 -8.37
N LYS A 182 14.48 13.39 -9.43
CA LYS A 182 14.55 14.86 -9.32
C LYS A 182 13.29 15.42 -8.65
N ILE A 183 12.11 14.90 -8.98
CA ILE A 183 10.85 15.31 -8.35
C ILE A 183 10.86 14.97 -6.86
N GLN A 184 11.26 13.76 -6.49
CA GLN A 184 11.35 13.33 -5.09
C GLN A 184 12.33 14.21 -4.31
N GLN A 185 13.51 14.48 -4.87
CA GLN A 185 14.50 15.36 -4.27
C GLN A 185 13.95 16.77 -4.03
N ALA A 186 13.28 17.33 -5.02
CA ALA A 186 12.66 18.66 -4.90
C ALA A 186 11.58 18.72 -3.81
N ILE A 187 10.81 17.63 -3.64
CA ILE A 187 9.82 17.53 -2.57
C ILE A 187 10.50 17.47 -1.20
N MET A 188 11.58 16.68 -1.05
CA MET A 188 12.33 16.57 0.21
C MET A 188 12.98 17.90 0.61
N GLU A 189 13.50 18.67 -0.36
CA GLU A 189 14.12 19.97 -0.11
C GLU A 189 13.11 21.07 0.23
N LYS A 190 11.92 21.03 -0.38
CA LYS A 190 10.89 22.06 -0.24
C LYS A 190 9.83 21.72 0.81
N GLY A 191 9.68 20.45 1.17
CA GLY A 191 8.72 20.00 2.18
C GLY A 191 9.07 20.53 3.55
N LYS A 192 8.13 21.27 4.17
CA LYS A 192 8.28 21.85 5.51
C LYS A 192 7.04 21.54 6.33
N ALA A 193 7.22 21.47 7.65
CA ALA A 193 6.11 21.37 8.58
C ALA A 193 5.33 22.71 8.63
N GLY A 194 3.98 22.64 8.66
CA GLY A 194 3.07 23.80 8.77
C GLY A 194 2.31 24.13 7.51
#